data_eb4399c09cb456068baca8e5a09c02b2
#
_entry.id   eb4399c09cb456068baca8e5a09c02b2
#
_cell.length_a   1.000
_cell.length_b   1.000
_cell.length_c   1.000
_cell.angle_alpha   90.00
_cell.angle_beta   90.00
_cell.angle_gamma   90.00
#
_symmetry.space_group_name_H-M   'P 1'
#
loop_
_entity.id
_entity.type
_entity.pdbx_description
1 polymer ?
#
loop_
_entity_poly.entity_id
_entity_poly.type
_entity_poly.pdbx_seq_one_letter_code
_entity_poly.pdbx_strand_id
1 'polypeptide(L)'
;MTPPCPGRRYFHPSSCVPPPHPDYICVRQALLPAAQMKGLSDMAQHQILNSKLSLDSDIPLYTQLVGIIKHHISSGALRTGELLPSESELCRALDISRNTVRQAIGELEDEGLVVRKRGKGTFVADPNTNHRGVRYSFTTEVSSMGKYPSSTLVDFGVIQPDADICKKMDLQDGTSVYRFTRIRNVDGRPLILETSYYPQYIYPNLTREMVQTHSFYSLLYHVGITPASAEETYEAVVLDAPRASLLGTREGACAFYHQRRTRTEDGRIYEYTCSYIRSDRVKLDVHMQKSGVTFARSID
;
A
#
# COMPACT_ATOMS: atom_id res chain seq x y z
N MET A 1 -17.15 -34.93 57.98
CA MET A 1 -18.38 -34.40 57.41
C MET A 1 -18.05 -33.08 56.72
N THR A 2 -17.81 -33.12 55.43
CA THR A 2 -17.57 -31.96 54.55
C THR A 2 -18.86 -31.68 53.80
N PRO A 3 -19.29 -30.40 53.66
CA PRO A 3 -20.53 -30.07 52.95
C PRO A 3 -20.30 -30.10 51.43
N PRO A 4 -21.36 -30.38 50.64
CA PRO A 4 -21.25 -30.53 49.19
C PRO A 4 -21.21 -29.17 48.47
N CYS A 5 -20.43 -29.16 47.38
CA CYS A 5 -20.35 -28.05 46.43
C CYS A 5 -21.70 -27.79 45.71
N PRO A 6 -22.14 -26.52 45.51
CA PRO A 6 -23.31 -26.21 44.72
C PRO A 6 -23.04 -26.32 43.23
N GLY A 7 -24.04 -26.84 42.52
CA GLY A 7 -24.06 -27.25 41.13
C GLY A 7 -23.66 -26.18 40.08
N ARG A 8 -22.95 -26.67 39.08
CA ARG A 8 -22.74 -25.99 37.82
C ARG A 8 -24.05 -25.82 37.06
N ARG A 9 -24.49 -24.58 36.91
CA ARG A 9 -25.53 -24.25 35.92
C ARG A 9 -24.91 -24.24 34.52
N TYR A 10 -25.39 -25.15 33.69
CA TYR A 10 -25.14 -25.11 32.26
C TYR A 10 -25.84 -23.89 31.67
N PHE A 11 -25.09 -22.95 31.15
CA PHE A 11 -25.65 -21.88 30.34
C PHE A 11 -25.92 -22.46 28.93
N HIS A 12 -27.21 -22.51 28.58
CA HIS A 12 -27.67 -22.74 27.21
C HIS A 12 -27.35 -21.49 26.37
N PRO A 13 -26.66 -21.60 25.22
CA PRO A 13 -26.49 -20.48 24.32
C PRO A 13 -27.66 -20.42 23.34
N SER A 14 -28.76 -19.83 23.78
CA SER A 14 -29.83 -19.46 22.86
C SER A 14 -30.30 -18.06 23.23
N SER A 15 -30.32 -17.18 22.22
CA SER A 15 -30.85 -15.83 22.19
C SER A 15 -29.99 -14.69 22.73
N CYS A 16 -29.02 -14.25 21.91
CA CYS A 16 -28.64 -12.85 21.80
C CYS A 16 -28.05 -12.61 20.39
N VAL A 17 -28.90 -12.76 19.38
CA VAL A 17 -28.66 -12.09 18.09
C VAL A 17 -29.41 -10.77 18.20
N PRO A 18 -28.72 -9.60 18.26
CA PRO A 18 -29.41 -8.33 18.14
C PRO A 18 -30.12 -8.27 16.79
N PRO A 19 -31.29 -7.64 16.70
CA PRO A 19 -32.00 -7.46 15.45
C PRO A 19 -31.09 -6.67 14.47
N PRO A 20 -31.15 -6.95 13.18
CA PRO A 20 -30.35 -6.23 12.19
C PRO A 20 -30.73 -4.74 12.25
N HIS A 21 -29.71 -3.88 12.41
CA HIS A 21 -29.86 -2.42 12.34
C HIS A 21 -30.48 -2.07 10.98
N PRO A 22 -31.48 -1.18 10.91
CA PRO A 22 -32.22 -0.88 9.67
C PRO A 22 -31.38 -0.16 8.59
N ASP A 23 -30.12 0.18 8.87
CA ASP A 23 -29.25 0.95 7.96
C ASP A 23 -28.22 0.11 7.18
N TYR A 24 -28.35 -1.23 7.16
CA TYR A 24 -27.65 -2.01 6.13
C TYR A 24 -28.39 -1.86 4.79
N ILE A 25 -28.27 -0.66 4.21
CA ILE A 25 -28.50 -0.50 2.79
C ILE A 25 -27.34 -1.25 2.12
N CYS A 26 -27.61 -2.49 1.76
CA CYS A 26 -26.84 -3.22 0.78
C CYS A 26 -26.92 -2.38 -0.50
N VAL A 27 -25.95 -1.49 -0.73
CA VAL A 27 -25.75 -0.84 -2.02
C VAL A 27 -25.39 -1.98 -2.98
N ARG A 28 -26.39 -2.67 -3.51
CA ARG A 28 -26.27 -3.35 -4.78
C ARG A 28 -25.84 -2.26 -5.76
N GLN A 29 -24.55 -2.17 -6.05
CA GLN A 29 -24.09 -1.47 -7.24
C GLN A 29 -24.91 -2.05 -8.40
N ALA A 30 -25.87 -1.29 -8.86
CA ALA A 30 -26.63 -1.61 -10.05
C ALA A 30 -25.59 -1.77 -11.17
N LEU A 31 -25.40 -2.99 -11.64
CA LEU A 31 -24.60 -3.27 -12.83
C LEU A 31 -25.27 -2.52 -13.97
N LEU A 32 -24.71 -1.37 -14.32
CA LEU A 32 -25.12 -0.63 -15.51
C LEU A 32 -24.94 -1.54 -16.74
N PRO A 33 -25.81 -1.48 -17.74
CA PRO A 33 -25.66 -2.24 -18.97
C PRO A 33 -24.30 -1.97 -19.61
N ALA A 34 -23.67 -2.99 -20.20
CA ALA A 34 -22.33 -2.92 -20.79
C ALA A 34 -22.13 -1.75 -21.77
N ALA A 35 -23.20 -1.36 -22.50
CA ALA A 35 -23.17 -0.22 -23.41
C ALA A 35 -23.03 1.14 -22.67
N GLN A 36 -23.65 1.30 -21.50
CA GLN A 36 -23.50 2.50 -20.67
C GLN A 36 -22.14 2.54 -19.97
N MET A 37 -21.59 1.36 -19.65
CA MET A 37 -20.26 1.22 -19.05
C MET A 37 -19.14 1.64 -20.02
N LYS A 38 -19.26 1.31 -21.31
CA LYS A 38 -18.30 1.72 -22.34
C LYS A 38 -18.30 3.24 -22.56
N GLY A 39 -19.48 3.85 -22.55
CA GLY A 39 -19.60 5.31 -22.67
C GLY A 39 -18.93 6.11 -21.54
N LEU A 40 -18.92 5.58 -20.30
CA LEU A 40 -18.23 6.22 -19.16
C LEU A 40 -16.71 6.15 -19.30
N SER A 41 -16.18 5.02 -19.76
CA SER A 41 -14.74 4.84 -20.01
C SER A 41 -14.25 5.76 -21.15
N ASP A 42 -14.99 5.82 -22.25
CA ASP A 42 -14.68 6.71 -23.37
C ASP A 42 -14.72 8.18 -22.94
N MET A 43 -15.66 8.57 -22.09
CA MET A 43 -15.71 9.93 -21.48
C MET A 43 -14.50 10.21 -20.58
N ALA A 44 -14.10 9.28 -19.74
CA ALA A 44 -12.95 9.44 -18.87
C ALA A 44 -11.65 9.59 -19.66
N GLN A 45 -11.44 8.76 -20.69
CA GLN A 45 -10.30 8.90 -21.59
C GLN A 45 -10.29 10.26 -22.29
N HIS A 46 -11.44 10.72 -22.78
CA HIS A 46 -11.58 12.01 -23.40
C HIS A 46 -11.29 13.16 -22.42
N GLN A 47 -11.71 13.04 -21.15
CA GLN A 47 -11.42 14.03 -20.12
C GLN A 47 -9.93 14.09 -19.80
N ILE A 48 -9.24 12.95 -19.72
CA ILE A 48 -7.79 12.90 -19.52
C ILE A 48 -7.07 13.60 -20.68
N LEU A 49 -7.45 13.30 -21.92
CA LEU A 49 -6.84 13.90 -23.11
C LEU A 49 -7.11 15.40 -23.25
N ASN A 50 -8.18 15.91 -22.66
CA ASN A 50 -8.51 17.34 -22.66
C ASN A 50 -8.11 18.06 -21.35
N SER A 51 -7.38 17.40 -20.46
CA SER A 51 -6.89 18.02 -19.23
C SER A 51 -5.85 19.09 -19.55
N LYS A 52 -5.83 20.15 -18.74
CA LYS A 52 -4.82 21.21 -18.87
C LYS A 52 -3.71 20.97 -17.84
N LEU A 53 -2.49 20.85 -18.30
CA LEU A 53 -1.30 20.84 -17.46
C LEU A 53 -0.76 22.26 -17.34
N SER A 54 -0.35 22.67 -16.17
CA SER A 54 0.23 23.99 -15.91
C SER A 54 1.76 23.94 -16.05
N LEU A 55 2.30 24.70 -17.00
CA LEU A 55 3.75 24.88 -17.17
C LEU A 55 4.35 25.82 -16.11
N ASP A 56 3.53 26.68 -15.54
CA ASP A 56 3.94 27.70 -14.55
C ASP A 56 3.83 27.17 -13.10
N SER A 57 3.47 25.90 -12.93
CA SER A 57 3.36 25.27 -11.62
C SER A 57 4.71 24.70 -11.18
N ASP A 58 5.05 24.81 -9.88
CA ASP A 58 6.20 24.13 -9.26
C ASP A 58 6.06 22.58 -9.28
N ILE A 59 4.88 22.07 -9.63
CA ILE A 59 4.62 20.62 -9.73
C ILE A 59 5.04 20.13 -11.12
N PRO A 60 5.97 19.16 -11.21
CA PRO A 60 6.41 18.58 -12.47
C PRO A 60 5.24 18.05 -13.32
N LEU A 61 5.30 18.20 -14.65
CA LEU A 61 4.21 17.80 -15.56
C LEU A 61 3.83 16.32 -15.44
N TYR A 62 4.81 15.43 -15.20
CA TYR A 62 4.52 14.01 -15.00
C TYR A 62 3.69 13.78 -13.72
N THR A 63 3.98 14.51 -12.64
CA THR A 63 3.22 14.43 -11.37
C THR A 63 1.79 14.94 -11.55
N GLN A 64 1.60 16.00 -12.33
CA GLN A 64 0.27 16.49 -12.67
C GLN A 64 -0.53 15.43 -13.45
N LEU A 65 0.09 14.78 -14.45
CA LEU A 65 -0.53 13.70 -15.23
C LEU A 65 -0.87 12.49 -14.35
N VAL A 66 0.02 12.10 -13.45
CA VAL A 66 -0.23 11.06 -12.44
C VAL A 66 -1.47 11.41 -11.60
N GLY A 67 -1.56 12.64 -11.10
CA GLY A 67 -2.71 13.12 -10.31
C GLY A 67 -4.04 13.05 -11.08
N ILE A 68 -4.04 13.43 -12.35
CA ILE A 68 -5.22 13.37 -13.22
C ILE A 68 -5.69 11.92 -13.39
N ILE A 69 -4.79 11.01 -13.75
CA ILE A 69 -5.15 9.60 -13.97
C ILE A 69 -5.62 8.96 -12.66
N LYS A 70 -4.95 9.22 -11.54
CA LYS A 70 -5.37 8.76 -10.20
C LYS A 70 -6.79 9.22 -9.85
N HIS A 71 -7.11 10.47 -10.13
CA HIS A 71 -8.47 11.00 -9.90
C HIS A 71 -9.53 10.21 -10.68
N HIS A 72 -9.28 9.89 -11.95
CA HIS A 72 -10.22 9.12 -12.78
C HIS A 72 -10.34 7.65 -12.32
N ILE A 73 -9.27 7.06 -11.81
CA ILE A 73 -9.30 5.71 -11.23
C ILE A 73 -10.07 5.72 -9.89
N SER A 74 -9.76 6.65 -8.98
CA SER A 74 -10.39 6.73 -7.66
C SER A 74 -11.86 7.11 -7.69
N SER A 75 -12.27 7.94 -8.66
CA SER A 75 -13.69 8.31 -8.88
C SER A 75 -14.49 7.18 -9.54
N GLY A 76 -13.84 6.09 -10.00
CA GLY A 76 -14.47 5.00 -10.74
C GLY A 76 -14.83 5.35 -12.19
N ALA A 77 -14.39 6.50 -12.69
CA ALA A 77 -14.56 6.89 -14.09
C ALA A 77 -13.70 6.04 -15.02
N LEU A 78 -12.50 5.62 -14.57
CA LEU A 78 -11.70 4.54 -15.13
C LEU A 78 -11.75 3.34 -14.20
N ARG A 79 -12.20 2.22 -14.68
CA ARG A 79 -12.38 0.99 -13.91
C ARG A 79 -11.27 -0.01 -14.16
N THR A 80 -11.14 -0.95 -13.25
CA THR A 80 -10.25 -2.10 -13.37
C THR A 80 -10.42 -2.80 -14.72
N GLY A 81 -9.29 -3.05 -15.38
CA GLY A 81 -9.24 -3.71 -16.69
C GLY A 81 -9.52 -2.80 -17.89
N GLU A 82 -9.86 -1.53 -17.68
CA GLU A 82 -10.06 -0.58 -18.78
C GLU A 82 -8.73 -0.05 -19.32
N LEU A 83 -8.71 0.22 -20.62
CA LEU A 83 -7.53 0.71 -21.34
C LEU A 83 -7.35 2.21 -21.05
N LEU A 84 -6.13 2.65 -20.75
CA LEU A 84 -5.76 4.06 -20.72
C LEU A 84 -5.50 4.56 -22.15
N PRO A 85 -5.58 5.90 -22.39
CA PRO A 85 -5.06 6.48 -23.61
C PRO A 85 -3.60 6.06 -23.83
N SER A 86 -3.23 5.80 -25.08
CA SER A 86 -1.86 5.41 -25.43
C SER A 86 -0.86 6.53 -25.13
N GLU A 87 0.41 6.17 -24.92
CA GLU A 87 1.48 7.15 -24.70
C GLU A 87 1.53 8.19 -25.84
N SER A 88 1.25 7.78 -27.07
CA SER A 88 1.24 8.68 -28.23
C SER A 88 0.04 9.64 -28.25
N GLU A 89 -1.12 9.20 -27.79
CA GLU A 89 -2.31 10.05 -27.63
C GLU A 89 -2.10 11.07 -26.51
N LEU A 90 -1.58 10.63 -25.36
CA LEU A 90 -1.25 11.51 -24.24
C LEU A 90 -0.21 12.59 -24.64
N CYS A 91 0.87 12.20 -25.34
CA CYS A 91 1.85 13.15 -25.82
C CYS A 91 1.24 14.22 -26.73
N ARG A 92 0.41 13.79 -27.69
CA ARG A 92 -0.21 14.68 -28.68
C ARG A 92 -1.25 15.60 -28.05
N ALA A 93 -2.11 15.06 -27.19
CA ALA A 93 -3.22 15.77 -26.62
C ALA A 93 -2.81 16.78 -25.55
N LEU A 94 -1.80 16.44 -24.74
CA LEU A 94 -1.34 17.26 -23.62
C LEU A 94 -0.10 18.10 -23.93
N ASP A 95 0.44 17.98 -25.17
CA ASP A 95 1.65 18.66 -25.64
C ASP A 95 2.86 18.46 -24.71
N ILE A 96 3.10 17.21 -24.31
CA ILE A 96 4.21 16.83 -23.42
C ILE A 96 5.11 15.78 -24.04
N SER A 97 6.36 15.72 -23.55
CA SER A 97 7.37 14.80 -24.08
C SER A 97 6.99 13.33 -23.80
N ARG A 98 7.47 12.40 -24.66
CA ARG A 98 7.34 10.95 -24.42
C ARG A 98 7.97 10.53 -23.09
N ASN A 99 9.07 11.15 -22.69
CA ASN A 99 9.71 10.85 -21.42
C ASN A 99 8.81 11.23 -20.25
N THR A 100 8.16 12.38 -20.30
CA THR A 100 7.21 12.82 -19.28
C THR A 100 6.03 11.85 -19.14
N VAL A 101 5.44 11.41 -20.27
CA VAL A 101 4.35 10.42 -20.27
C VAL A 101 4.83 9.07 -19.73
N ARG A 102 6.00 8.59 -20.21
CA ARG A 102 6.56 7.32 -19.75
C ARG A 102 6.88 7.32 -18.27
N GLN A 103 7.36 8.43 -17.74
CA GLN A 103 7.61 8.62 -16.32
C GLN A 103 6.31 8.57 -15.52
N ALA A 104 5.25 9.29 -15.96
CA ALA A 104 3.94 9.25 -15.32
C ALA A 104 3.32 7.85 -15.31
N ILE A 105 3.34 7.16 -16.46
CA ILE A 105 2.83 5.78 -16.55
C ILE A 105 3.69 4.80 -15.72
N GLY A 106 5.01 5.01 -15.67
CA GLY A 106 5.91 4.24 -14.81
C GLY A 106 5.54 4.38 -13.34
N GLU A 107 5.34 5.61 -12.85
CA GLU A 107 4.93 5.88 -11.47
C GLU A 107 3.57 5.25 -11.14
N LEU A 108 2.59 5.31 -12.06
CA LEU A 108 1.30 4.65 -11.89
C LEU A 108 1.42 3.12 -11.89
N GLU A 109 2.35 2.55 -12.67
CA GLU A 109 2.64 1.12 -12.69
C GLU A 109 3.36 0.68 -11.42
N ASP A 110 4.32 1.46 -10.93
CA ASP A 110 5.03 1.25 -9.67
C ASP A 110 4.09 1.30 -8.46
N GLU A 111 3.06 2.14 -8.54
CA GLU A 111 1.98 2.18 -7.55
C GLU A 111 0.93 1.08 -7.75
N GLY A 112 1.04 0.29 -8.83
CA GLY A 112 0.13 -0.79 -9.17
C GLY A 112 -1.27 -0.35 -9.57
N LEU A 113 -1.42 0.91 -9.94
CA LEU A 113 -2.69 1.45 -10.42
C LEU A 113 -2.94 1.09 -11.88
N VAL A 114 -1.87 0.84 -12.64
CA VAL A 114 -1.94 0.42 -14.03
C VAL A 114 -0.99 -0.75 -14.32
N VAL A 115 -1.21 -1.44 -15.42
CA VAL A 115 -0.39 -2.53 -15.91
C VAL A 115 -0.17 -2.40 -17.40
N ARG A 116 1.10 -2.46 -17.86
CA ARG A 116 1.44 -2.52 -19.26
C ARG A 116 1.31 -3.95 -19.78
N LYS A 117 0.56 -4.12 -20.86
CA LYS A 117 0.47 -5.41 -21.59
C LYS A 117 1.13 -5.22 -22.95
N ARG A 118 2.23 -5.93 -23.18
CA ARG A 118 3.02 -5.81 -24.42
C ARG A 118 2.13 -5.92 -25.65
N GLY A 119 2.18 -4.94 -26.54
CA GLY A 119 1.38 -4.87 -27.78
C GLY A 119 -0.12 -4.59 -27.59
N LYS A 120 -0.61 -4.47 -26.36
CA LYS A 120 -2.04 -4.25 -26.08
C LYS A 120 -2.32 -2.88 -25.42
N GLY A 121 -1.33 -2.23 -24.83
CA GLY A 121 -1.47 -0.95 -24.16
C GLY A 121 -1.34 -1.00 -22.64
N THR A 122 -1.72 0.10 -21.99
CA THR A 122 -1.72 0.26 -20.53
C THR A 122 -3.17 0.17 -20.01
N PHE A 123 -3.39 -0.68 -19.02
CA PHE A 123 -4.72 -0.94 -18.45
C PHE A 123 -4.76 -0.55 -16.99
N VAL A 124 -5.92 -0.14 -16.48
CA VAL A 124 -6.14 -0.02 -15.04
C VAL A 124 -5.94 -1.38 -14.40
N ALA A 125 -5.08 -1.47 -13.41
CA ALA A 125 -4.76 -2.72 -12.73
C ALA A 125 -5.97 -3.21 -11.92
N ASP A 126 -6.12 -4.54 -11.82
CA ASP A 126 -7.04 -5.14 -10.88
C ASP A 126 -6.33 -5.27 -9.52
N PRO A 127 -6.81 -4.61 -8.47
CA PRO A 127 -6.22 -4.73 -7.14
C PRO A 127 -6.22 -6.17 -6.61
N ASN A 128 -7.06 -7.04 -7.18
CA ASN A 128 -7.13 -8.47 -6.83
C ASN A 128 -6.25 -9.38 -7.69
N THR A 129 -5.73 -8.89 -8.83
CA THR A 129 -4.79 -9.68 -9.61
C THR A 129 -3.42 -9.63 -8.97
N ASN A 130 -2.83 -10.81 -8.78
CA ASN A 130 -1.50 -11.05 -8.19
C ASN A 130 -0.37 -10.37 -8.99
N HIS A 131 -0.30 -9.05 -9.03
CA HIS A 131 0.92 -8.38 -9.42
C HIS A 131 1.89 -8.49 -8.25
N ARG A 132 2.86 -9.39 -8.38
CA ARG A 132 3.79 -9.82 -7.33
C ARG A 132 4.57 -8.68 -6.65
N GLY A 133 4.59 -7.47 -7.21
CA GLY A 133 5.27 -6.30 -6.64
C GLY A 133 4.40 -5.33 -5.85
N VAL A 134 3.09 -5.26 -6.14
CA VAL A 134 2.18 -4.22 -5.65
C VAL A 134 1.68 -4.43 -4.22
N ARG A 135 1.60 -5.67 -3.77
CA ARG A 135 1.14 -6.01 -2.40
C ARG A 135 2.01 -5.48 -1.27
N TYR A 136 3.21 -5.00 -1.57
CA TYR A 136 4.16 -4.58 -0.55
C TYR A 136 4.21 -3.08 -0.32
N SER A 137 3.62 -2.27 -1.21
CA SER A 137 3.59 -0.82 -1.07
C SER A 137 2.39 -0.35 -0.25
N PHE A 138 2.65 0.28 0.89
CA PHE A 138 1.63 0.94 1.72
C PHE A 138 0.79 1.94 0.91
N THR A 139 1.45 2.74 0.08
CA THR A 139 0.78 3.75 -0.77
C THR A 139 -0.25 3.09 -1.68
N THR A 140 0.15 2.03 -2.38
CA THR A 140 -0.73 1.31 -3.29
C THR A 140 -1.89 0.63 -2.56
N GLU A 141 -1.60 -0.02 -1.44
CA GLU A 141 -2.61 -0.70 -0.63
C GLU A 141 -3.69 0.28 -0.16
N VAL A 142 -3.31 1.40 0.43
CA VAL A 142 -4.24 2.41 0.96
C VAL A 142 -5.01 3.10 -0.17
N SER A 143 -4.34 3.45 -1.28
CA SER A 143 -5.00 4.05 -2.44
C SER A 143 -6.03 3.11 -3.07
N SER A 144 -5.78 1.79 -3.10
CA SER A 144 -6.75 0.79 -3.60
C SER A 144 -8.03 0.71 -2.78
N MET A 145 -7.98 1.15 -1.51
CA MET A 145 -9.14 1.27 -0.62
C MET A 145 -9.89 2.60 -0.77
N GLY A 146 -9.49 3.47 -1.72
CA GLY A 146 -10.07 4.81 -1.92
C GLY A 146 -9.68 5.82 -0.83
N LYS A 147 -8.63 5.54 -0.04
CA LYS A 147 -8.13 6.39 1.04
C LYS A 147 -6.84 7.12 0.61
N TYR A 148 -6.49 8.18 1.34
CA TYR A 148 -5.32 9.02 1.02
C TYR A 148 -4.12 8.65 1.89
N PRO A 149 -3.09 7.95 1.34
CA PRO A 149 -1.85 7.66 2.05
C PRO A 149 -0.94 8.87 2.10
N SER A 150 -0.27 9.06 3.23
CA SER A 150 0.86 9.98 3.34
C SER A 150 1.89 9.43 4.33
N SER A 151 3.10 9.98 4.30
CA SER A 151 4.19 9.53 5.18
C SER A 151 4.97 10.70 5.71
N THR A 152 5.29 10.66 7.00
CA THR A 152 6.17 11.62 7.66
C THR A 152 7.46 10.90 8.02
N LEU A 153 8.60 11.35 7.50
CA LEU A 153 9.91 10.80 7.84
C LEU A 153 10.34 11.30 9.22
N VAL A 154 10.53 10.38 10.15
CA VAL A 154 10.98 10.67 11.53
C VAL A 154 12.49 10.63 11.60
N ASP A 155 13.11 9.58 11.08
CA ASP A 155 14.57 9.37 11.14
C ASP A 155 15.07 8.76 9.83
N PHE A 156 16.35 9.05 9.49
CA PHE A 156 17.05 8.49 8.33
C PHE A 156 18.56 8.52 8.60
N GLY A 157 19.22 7.40 8.36
CA GLY A 157 20.67 7.31 8.44
C GLY A 157 21.23 6.01 7.89
N VAL A 158 22.55 6.01 7.73
CA VAL A 158 23.33 4.79 7.47
C VAL A 158 23.88 4.31 8.80
N ILE A 159 23.71 3.05 9.13
CA ILE A 159 24.17 2.45 10.38
C ILE A 159 24.90 1.13 10.12
N GLN A 160 25.73 0.74 11.08
CA GLN A 160 26.14 -0.66 11.23
C GLN A 160 25.04 -1.36 12.02
N PRO A 161 24.36 -2.36 11.45
CA PRO A 161 23.27 -3.06 12.13
C PRO A 161 23.81 -3.92 13.28
N ASP A 162 22.98 -4.13 14.28
CA ASP A 162 23.27 -5.08 15.34
C ASP A 162 23.17 -6.55 14.87
N ALA A 163 23.59 -7.48 15.70
CA ALA A 163 23.61 -8.90 15.38
C ALA A 163 22.21 -9.47 15.07
N ASP A 164 21.14 -8.91 15.67
CA ASP A 164 19.76 -9.36 15.42
C ASP A 164 19.31 -8.94 14.01
N ILE A 165 19.56 -7.70 13.60
CA ILE A 165 19.27 -7.22 12.26
C ILE A 165 20.12 -7.94 11.21
N CYS A 166 21.43 -8.15 11.47
CA CYS A 166 22.30 -8.94 10.60
C CYS A 166 21.71 -10.34 10.35
N LYS A 167 21.28 -11.02 11.40
CA LYS A 167 20.67 -12.35 11.30
C LYS A 167 19.34 -12.34 10.55
N LYS A 168 18.47 -11.32 10.80
CA LYS A 168 17.16 -11.18 10.14
C LYS A 168 17.28 -10.91 8.65
N MET A 169 18.35 -10.27 8.23
CA MET A 169 18.60 -9.86 6.84
C MET A 169 19.62 -10.75 6.14
N ASP A 170 20.20 -11.75 6.83
CA ASP A 170 21.27 -12.60 6.30
C ASP A 170 22.45 -11.78 5.75
N LEU A 171 22.88 -10.78 6.52
CA LEU A 171 23.94 -9.86 6.12
C LEU A 171 25.31 -10.41 6.52
N GLN A 172 26.30 -10.16 5.67
CA GLN A 172 27.70 -10.38 5.99
C GLN A 172 28.20 -9.32 6.98
N ASP A 173 29.18 -9.72 7.80
CA ASP A 173 29.82 -8.81 8.75
C ASP A 173 30.34 -7.55 8.06
N GLY A 174 30.12 -6.42 8.70
CA GLY A 174 30.54 -5.11 8.19
C GLY A 174 29.62 -4.49 7.13
N THR A 175 28.51 -5.15 6.77
CA THR A 175 27.53 -4.59 5.85
C THR A 175 26.79 -3.41 6.49
N SER A 176 26.93 -2.21 5.90
CA SER A 176 26.15 -1.04 6.31
C SER A 176 24.73 -1.13 5.76
N VAL A 177 23.77 -0.62 6.53
CA VAL A 177 22.36 -0.55 6.13
C VAL A 177 21.83 0.87 6.24
N TYR A 178 20.93 1.25 5.32
CA TYR A 178 20.03 2.35 5.57
C TYR A 178 19.00 1.93 6.61
N ARG A 179 18.80 2.79 7.61
CA ARG A 179 17.68 2.71 8.54
C ARG A 179 16.86 3.98 8.40
N PHE A 180 15.57 3.85 8.20
CA PHE A 180 14.68 5.00 8.27
C PHE A 180 13.35 4.65 8.93
N THR A 181 12.86 5.59 9.72
CA THR A 181 11.59 5.46 10.44
C THR A 181 10.58 6.45 9.89
N ARG A 182 9.38 5.96 9.59
CA ARG A 182 8.28 6.77 9.05
C ARG A 182 7.01 6.56 9.86
N ILE A 183 6.23 7.63 10.01
CA ILE A 183 4.83 7.53 10.38
C ILE A 183 4.03 7.46 9.09
N ARG A 184 3.29 6.36 8.91
CA ARG A 184 2.39 6.15 7.78
C ARG A 184 1.00 6.63 8.18
N ASN A 185 0.46 7.57 7.43
CA ASN A 185 -0.84 8.17 7.69
C ASN A 185 -1.86 7.71 6.65
N VAL A 186 -3.10 7.57 7.10
CA VAL A 186 -4.26 7.35 6.24
C VAL A 186 -5.28 8.45 6.55
N ASP A 187 -5.69 9.19 5.52
CA ASP A 187 -6.60 10.34 5.63
C ASP A 187 -6.10 11.37 6.67
N GLY A 188 -4.79 11.66 6.64
CA GLY A 188 -4.12 12.59 7.53
C GLY A 188 -3.92 12.11 8.98
N ARG A 189 -4.32 10.88 9.32
CA ARG A 189 -4.23 10.33 10.69
C ARG A 189 -3.17 9.23 10.78
N PRO A 190 -2.28 9.23 11.79
CA PRO A 190 -1.29 8.19 12.00
C PRO A 190 -1.91 6.80 12.11
N LEU A 191 -1.33 5.83 11.40
CA LEU A 191 -1.77 4.44 11.42
C LEU A 191 -0.63 3.49 11.77
N ILE A 192 0.56 3.68 11.16
CA ILE A 192 1.71 2.79 11.30
C ILE A 192 2.95 3.59 11.64
N LEU A 193 3.70 3.16 12.64
CA LEU A 193 5.08 3.57 12.89
C LEU A 193 5.99 2.48 12.34
N GLU A 194 6.66 2.75 11.22
CA GLU A 194 7.44 1.79 10.45
C GLU A 194 8.92 2.13 10.50
N THR A 195 9.76 1.17 10.83
CA THR A 195 11.22 1.25 10.68
C THR A 195 11.68 0.22 9.66
N SER A 196 12.36 0.68 8.63
CA SER A 196 12.83 -0.15 7.50
C SER A 196 14.35 -0.15 7.45
N TYR A 197 14.91 -1.32 7.10
CA TYR A 197 16.34 -1.57 6.93
C TYR A 197 16.60 -2.11 5.53
N TYR A 198 17.59 -1.53 4.84
CA TYR A 198 18.00 -1.92 3.48
C TYR A 198 19.52 -1.93 3.40
N PRO A 199 20.15 -2.97 2.86
CA PRO A 199 21.59 -2.96 2.64
C PRO A 199 21.99 -1.75 1.77
N GLN A 200 23.04 -1.03 2.17
CA GLN A 200 23.47 0.19 1.47
C GLN A 200 23.82 -0.06 0.00
N TYR A 201 24.36 -1.23 -0.33
CA TYR A 201 24.73 -1.60 -1.70
C TYR A 201 23.54 -1.73 -2.66
N ILE A 202 22.32 -1.88 -2.14
CA ILE A 202 21.09 -1.97 -2.95
C ILE A 202 20.79 -0.64 -3.64
N TYR A 203 21.01 0.47 -2.94
CA TYR A 203 20.78 1.81 -3.47
C TYR A 203 21.88 2.77 -2.96
N PRO A 204 23.10 2.77 -3.55
CA PRO A 204 24.29 3.40 -2.96
C PRO A 204 24.14 4.88 -2.61
N ASN A 205 23.30 5.62 -3.32
CA ASN A 205 23.13 7.07 -3.18
C ASN A 205 21.75 7.47 -2.66
N LEU A 206 21.12 6.64 -1.83
CA LEU A 206 19.84 6.97 -1.22
C LEU A 206 19.98 8.16 -0.28
N THR A 207 19.18 9.20 -0.49
CA THR A 207 19.17 10.39 0.34
C THR A 207 17.90 10.49 1.18
N ARG A 208 17.97 11.30 2.25
CA ARG A 208 16.81 11.64 3.08
C ARG A 208 15.67 12.21 2.24
N GLU A 209 15.97 13.12 1.32
CA GLU A 209 15.00 13.76 0.43
C GLU A 209 14.27 12.72 -0.47
N MET A 210 15.02 11.79 -1.05
CA MET A 210 14.42 10.73 -1.88
C MET A 210 13.43 9.87 -1.09
N VAL A 211 13.77 9.47 0.15
CA VAL A 211 12.89 8.68 1.01
C VAL A 211 11.66 9.47 1.48
N GLN A 212 11.79 10.79 1.58
CA GLN A 212 10.71 11.68 2.00
C GLN A 212 9.70 11.95 0.87
N THR A 213 10.17 12.07 -0.37
CA THR A 213 9.37 12.50 -1.52
C THR A 213 8.85 11.36 -2.40
N HIS A 214 9.49 10.19 -2.34
CA HIS A 214 9.15 9.06 -3.21
C HIS A 214 8.72 7.82 -2.40
N SER A 215 7.94 6.96 -3.04
CA SER A 215 7.77 5.59 -2.56
C SER A 215 9.11 4.85 -2.69
N PHE A 216 9.57 4.20 -1.61
CA PHE A 216 10.85 3.50 -1.68
C PHE A 216 10.81 2.30 -2.64
N TYR A 217 9.66 1.66 -2.79
CA TYR A 217 9.47 0.61 -3.80
C TYR A 217 9.63 1.13 -5.23
N SER A 218 9.18 2.36 -5.50
CA SER A 218 9.40 3.03 -6.78
C SER A 218 10.91 3.23 -7.03
N LEU A 219 11.66 3.68 -6.01
CA LEU A 219 13.12 3.84 -6.13
C LEU A 219 13.84 2.51 -6.38
N LEU A 220 13.43 1.43 -5.70
CA LEU A 220 13.99 0.09 -5.91
C LEU A 220 13.71 -0.44 -7.31
N TYR A 221 12.52 -0.22 -7.84
CA TYR A 221 12.17 -0.62 -9.19
C TYR A 221 13.08 0.03 -10.25
N HIS A 222 13.42 1.32 -10.07
CA HIS A 222 14.32 2.04 -10.99
C HIS A 222 15.73 1.44 -11.04
N VAL A 223 16.17 0.75 -10.00
CA VAL A 223 17.45 0.02 -9.97
C VAL A 223 17.28 -1.49 -10.24
N GLY A 224 16.11 -1.89 -10.74
CA GLY A 224 15.84 -3.27 -11.16
C GLY A 224 15.56 -4.25 -10.01
N ILE A 225 15.24 -3.75 -8.82
CA ILE A 225 14.91 -4.60 -7.66
C ILE A 225 13.41 -4.67 -7.52
N THR A 226 12.90 -5.89 -7.65
CA THR A 226 11.48 -6.21 -7.47
C THR A 226 11.29 -7.26 -6.38
N PRO A 227 10.26 -7.14 -5.54
CA PRO A 227 9.94 -8.17 -4.57
C PRO A 227 9.46 -9.44 -5.26
N ALA A 228 10.03 -10.59 -4.89
CA ALA A 228 9.60 -11.90 -5.35
C ALA A 228 8.77 -12.63 -4.29
N SER A 229 9.17 -12.51 -3.02
CA SER A 229 8.45 -13.10 -1.89
C SER A 229 8.66 -12.28 -0.62
N ALA A 230 7.72 -12.40 0.32
CA ALA A 230 7.89 -11.86 1.66
C ALA A 230 7.39 -12.85 2.71
N GLU A 231 8.02 -12.79 3.87
CA GLU A 231 7.58 -13.47 5.09
C GLU A 231 7.13 -12.40 6.07
N GLU A 232 5.94 -12.55 6.62
CA GLU A 232 5.35 -11.60 7.56
C GLU A 232 4.97 -12.28 8.87
N THR A 233 5.18 -11.58 9.98
CA THR A 233 4.76 -12.00 11.31
C THR A 233 3.99 -10.88 11.98
N TYR A 234 2.89 -11.20 12.64
CA TYR A 234 2.07 -10.28 13.41
C TYR A 234 1.98 -10.75 14.85
N GLU A 235 2.31 -9.87 15.79
CA GLU A 235 2.25 -10.13 17.23
C GLU A 235 1.40 -9.04 17.90
N ALA A 236 0.56 -9.42 18.86
CA ALA A 236 -0.19 -8.44 19.66
C ALA A 236 0.73 -7.87 20.74
N VAL A 237 0.84 -6.54 20.78
CA VAL A 237 1.67 -5.81 21.75
C VAL A 237 0.91 -4.63 22.33
N VAL A 238 1.44 -4.05 23.40
CA VAL A 238 1.02 -2.76 23.95
C VAL A 238 2.05 -1.68 23.63
N LEU A 239 1.59 -0.48 23.33
CA LEU A 239 2.46 0.65 23.02
C LEU A 239 2.98 1.30 24.30
N ASP A 240 4.27 1.59 24.31
CA ASP A 240 4.88 2.49 25.29
C ASP A 240 4.57 3.96 24.97
N ALA A 241 4.88 4.86 25.91
CA ALA A 241 4.60 6.29 25.78
C ALA A 241 5.20 6.93 24.51
N PRO A 242 6.47 6.69 24.14
CA PRO A 242 7.06 7.27 22.93
C PRO A 242 6.36 6.84 21.64
N ARG A 243 6.07 5.53 21.48
CA ARG A 243 5.39 5.00 20.29
C ARG A 243 3.94 5.44 20.21
N ALA A 244 3.25 5.45 21.35
CA ALA A 244 1.88 5.92 21.45
C ALA A 244 1.76 7.41 21.05
N SER A 245 2.70 8.26 21.49
CA SER A 245 2.75 9.67 21.10
C SER A 245 2.92 9.85 19.60
N LEU A 246 3.85 9.14 18.96
CA LEU A 246 4.07 9.18 17.50
C LEU A 246 2.85 8.70 16.70
N LEU A 247 2.11 7.74 17.23
CA LEU A 247 0.91 7.19 16.61
C LEU A 247 -0.38 7.96 16.98
N GLY A 248 -0.27 9.03 17.76
CA GLY A 248 -1.43 9.85 18.17
C GLY A 248 -2.46 9.04 18.97
N THR A 249 -2.00 8.18 19.88
CA THR A 249 -2.84 7.36 20.77
C THR A 249 -2.30 7.39 22.20
N ARG A 250 -2.95 6.67 23.13
CA ARG A 250 -2.54 6.61 24.53
C ARG A 250 -1.50 5.52 24.77
N GLU A 251 -0.65 5.72 25.76
CA GLU A 251 0.19 4.66 26.31
C GLU A 251 -0.66 3.45 26.74
N GLY A 252 -0.16 2.23 26.57
CA GLY A 252 -0.88 1.00 26.85
C GLY A 252 -1.95 0.64 25.80
N ALA A 253 -2.12 1.43 24.73
CA ALA A 253 -2.99 1.03 23.62
C ALA A 253 -2.46 -0.22 22.94
N CYS A 254 -3.38 -1.11 22.51
CA CYS A 254 -3.02 -2.30 21.75
C CYS A 254 -2.57 -1.94 20.33
N ALA A 255 -1.60 -2.68 19.84
CA ALA A 255 -1.09 -2.58 18.48
C ALA A 255 -0.70 -3.97 17.95
N PHE A 256 -0.59 -4.10 16.64
CA PHE A 256 0.12 -5.23 16.04
C PHE A 256 1.57 -4.82 15.83
N TYR A 257 2.51 -5.61 16.37
CA TYR A 257 3.91 -5.56 15.97
C TYR A 257 4.07 -6.45 14.75
N HIS A 258 4.34 -5.83 13.62
CA HIS A 258 4.47 -6.48 12.33
C HIS A 258 5.93 -6.47 11.91
N GLN A 259 6.42 -7.63 11.50
CA GLN A 259 7.74 -7.78 10.93
C GLN A 259 7.61 -8.36 9.52
N ARG A 260 8.42 -7.87 8.58
CA ARG A 260 8.47 -8.38 7.21
C ARG A 260 9.91 -8.52 6.74
N ARG A 261 10.19 -9.62 6.07
CA ARG A 261 11.42 -9.84 5.31
C ARG A 261 11.05 -10.03 3.84
N THR A 262 11.58 -9.19 2.97
CA THR A 262 11.31 -9.24 1.54
C THR A 262 12.54 -9.72 0.78
N ARG A 263 12.32 -10.63 -0.17
CA ARG A 263 13.37 -11.26 -0.99
C ARG A 263 13.22 -10.92 -2.45
N THR A 264 14.36 -10.85 -3.13
CA THR A 264 14.46 -10.82 -4.60
C THR A 264 14.25 -12.22 -5.20
N GLU A 265 14.16 -12.33 -6.54
CA GLU A 265 13.99 -13.63 -7.23
C GLU A 265 15.16 -14.59 -6.98
N ASP A 266 16.37 -14.08 -6.79
CA ASP A 266 17.57 -14.88 -6.43
C ASP A 266 17.64 -15.25 -4.94
N GLY A 267 16.60 -14.91 -4.17
CA GLY A 267 16.42 -15.30 -2.77
C GLY A 267 17.12 -14.40 -1.74
N ARG A 268 17.85 -13.35 -2.16
CA ARG A 268 18.50 -12.41 -1.23
C ARG A 268 17.46 -11.56 -0.50
N ILE A 269 17.64 -11.38 0.81
CA ILE A 269 16.84 -10.45 1.60
C ILE A 269 17.37 -9.04 1.33
N TYR A 270 16.54 -8.18 0.78
CA TYR A 270 16.90 -6.79 0.51
C TYR A 270 16.18 -5.80 1.42
N GLU A 271 15.15 -6.24 2.11
CA GLU A 271 14.37 -5.43 3.05
C GLU A 271 14.05 -6.21 4.31
N TYR A 272 14.22 -5.57 5.44
CA TYR A 272 13.59 -5.93 6.70
C TYR A 272 12.85 -4.73 7.24
N THR A 273 11.60 -4.93 7.62
CA THR A 273 10.75 -3.88 8.18
C THR A 273 10.14 -4.36 9.47
N CYS A 274 10.16 -3.51 10.50
CA CYS A 274 9.38 -3.68 11.73
C CYS A 274 8.46 -2.49 11.93
N SER A 275 7.20 -2.76 12.30
CA SER A 275 6.15 -1.75 12.34
C SER A 275 5.25 -1.95 13.55
N TYR A 276 4.77 -0.86 14.11
CA TYR A 276 3.69 -0.84 15.08
C TYR A 276 2.43 -0.30 14.39
N ILE A 277 1.41 -1.15 14.27
CA ILE A 277 0.17 -0.85 13.56
C ILE A 277 -0.94 -0.68 14.60
N ARG A 278 -1.66 0.42 14.56
CA ARG A 278 -2.81 0.66 15.44
C ARG A 278 -3.90 -0.38 15.23
N SER A 279 -4.13 -1.24 16.22
CA SER A 279 -5.14 -2.32 16.15
C SER A 279 -6.57 -1.81 16.26
N ASP A 280 -6.77 -0.59 16.78
CA ASP A 280 -8.08 0.07 16.84
C ASP A 280 -8.55 0.62 15.48
N ARG A 281 -7.69 0.59 14.44
CA ARG A 281 -7.97 1.10 13.11
C ARG A 281 -7.71 0.09 11.98
N VAL A 282 -7.24 -1.10 12.31
CA VAL A 282 -6.92 -2.14 11.32
C VAL A 282 -7.54 -3.45 11.72
N LYS A 283 -8.18 -4.12 10.77
CA LYS A 283 -8.60 -5.51 10.88
C LYS A 283 -7.78 -6.36 9.90
N LEU A 284 -7.43 -7.55 10.33
CA LEU A 284 -6.75 -8.55 9.51
C LEU A 284 -7.76 -9.63 9.13
N ASP A 285 -8.11 -9.70 7.85
CA ASP A 285 -9.05 -10.65 7.31
C ASP A 285 -8.29 -11.81 6.66
N VAL A 286 -8.62 -13.04 7.01
CA VAL A 286 -8.02 -14.25 6.45
C VAL A 286 -9.11 -15.03 5.72
N HIS A 287 -9.01 -15.13 4.42
CA HIS A 287 -9.93 -15.91 3.59
C HIS A 287 -9.28 -17.24 3.21
N MET A 288 -9.90 -18.34 3.63
CA MET A 288 -9.44 -19.70 3.32
C MET A 288 -10.35 -20.31 2.25
N GLN A 289 -9.76 -20.77 1.15
CA GLN A 289 -10.44 -21.48 0.06
C GLN A 289 -9.62 -22.73 -0.29
N LYS A 290 -10.24 -23.67 -1.03
CA LYS A 290 -9.51 -24.86 -1.52
C LYS A 290 -8.26 -24.50 -2.36
N SER A 291 -8.28 -23.35 -3.01
CA SER A 291 -7.20 -22.82 -3.87
C SER A 291 -6.07 -22.13 -3.10
N GLY A 292 -6.23 -21.86 -1.79
CA GLY A 292 -5.23 -21.20 -0.97
C GLY A 292 -5.80 -20.31 0.13
N VAL A 293 -4.90 -19.58 0.77
CA VAL A 293 -5.20 -18.63 1.83
C VAL A 293 -4.87 -17.23 1.32
N THR A 294 -5.78 -16.28 1.51
CA THR A 294 -5.60 -14.87 1.16
C THR A 294 -5.68 -14.03 2.43
N PHE A 295 -4.70 -13.14 2.60
CA PHE A 295 -4.70 -12.13 3.66
C PHE A 295 -5.13 -10.78 3.07
N ALA A 296 -5.96 -10.06 3.81
CA ALA A 296 -6.33 -8.70 3.51
C ALA A 296 -6.28 -7.86 4.79
N ARG A 297 -5.98 -6.58 4.65
CA ARG A 297 -6.15 -5.57 5.71
C ARG A 297 -7.31 -4.67 5.33
N SER A 298 -8.21 -4.42 6.26
CA SER A 298 -9.18 -3.34 6.18
C SER A 298 -8.80 -2.24 7.18
N ILE A 299 -8.94 -0.98 6.76
CA ILE A 299 -8.53 0.21 7.53
C ILE A 299 -9.79 1.05 7.74
N ASP A 300 -10.08 1.36 9.00
CA ASP A 300 -11.19 2.24 9.40
C ASP A 300 -10.81 3.72 9.27
#